data_203d11d7a64f137c6728eafd866b3bca
#
_entry.id   203d11d7a64f137c6728eafd866b3bca
#
_cell.length_a   1.000
_cell.length_b   1.000
_cell.length_c   1.000
_cell.angle_alpha   90.00
_cell.angle_beta   90.00
_cell.angle_gamma   90.00
#
_symmetry.space_group_name_H-M   'P 1'
#
loop_
_entity.id
_entity.type
_entity.pdbx_description
1 polymer ?
#
loop_
_entity_poly.entity_id
_entity_poly.type
_entity_poly.pdbx_seq_one_letter_code
_entity_poly.pdbx_strand_id
1 'polypeptide(L)' 'IATLALQHHADSVILAHNHPQGQAKPSQADIDVTNTIQKALRLLDIAVHDHIIIAQEGYFSFAAQGILSTTS' A
#
# COMPACT_ATOMS: atom_id res chain seq x y z
N ILE A 1 -14.73 1.26 -6.57
CA ILE A 1 -13.66 0.28 -6.73
C ILE A 1 -12.32 0.98 -6.79
N ALA A 2 -11.39 0.54 -5.98
CA ALA A 2 -10.07 1.11 -5.96
C ALA A 2 -9.23 0.52 -7.09
N THR A 3 -8.43 1.36 -7.72
CA THR A 3 -7.46 0.92 -8.71
C THR A 3 -6.12 0.79 -8.04
N LEU A 4 -5.51 -0.36 -8.15
CA LEU A 4 -4.20 -0.61 -7.57
C LEU A 4 -3.15 -0.53 -8.66
N ALA A 5 -2.17 0.29 -8.44
CA ALA A 5 -1.02 0.40 -9.34
C ALA A 5 0.24 -0.06 -8.63
N LEU A 6 1.12 -0.69 -9.37
CA LEU A 6 2.40 -1.15 -8.86
C LEU A 6 3.51 -0.42 -9.59
N GLN A 7 4.45 0.08 -8.81
CA GLN A 7 5.69 0.59 -9.36
C GLN A 7 6.80 -0.20 -8.70
N HIS A 8 7.58 -0.91 -9.48
CA HIS A 8 8.62 -1.74 -8.90
C HIS A 8 9.99 -1.31 -9.36
N HIS A 9 10.98 -1.67 -8.57
CA HIS A 9 12.34 -1.25 -8.74
C HIS A 9 13.20 -2.41 -8.24
N ALA A 10 13.73 -3.19 -9.16
CA ALA A 10 14.48 -4.40 -8.83
C ALA A 10 13.64 -5.37 -7.98
N ASP A 11 13.84 -5.38 -6.69
CA ASP A 11 13.19 -6.32 -5.78
C ASP A 11 12.28 -5.60 -4.78
N SER A 12 11.74 -4.47 -5.16
CA SER A 12 10.83 -3.73 -4.31
C SER A 12 9.69 -3.12 -5.11
N VAL A 13 8.58 -2.83 -4.43
CA VAL A 13 7.42 -2.25 -5.07
C VAL A 13 6.83 -1.16 -4.16
N ILE A 14 6.12 -0.24 -4.78
CA ILE A 14 5.27 0.70 -4.08
C ILE A 14 3.86 0.46 -4.59
N LEU A 15 2.92 0.23 -3.66
CA LEU A 15 1.53 0.06 -4.00
C LEU A 15 0.86 1.42 -3.97
N ALA A 16 -0.04 1.67 -4.89
CA ALA A 16 -0.79 2.91 -4.89
C ALA A 16 -2.22 2.60 -5.30
N HIS A 17 -3.19 3.21 -4.64
CA HIS A 17 -4.55 3.05 -5.06
C HIS A 17 -5.36 4.32 -4.82
N ASN A 18 -6.34 4.54 -5.67
CA ASN A 18 -7.19 5.71 -5.61
C ASN A 18 -8.45 5.42 -4.83
N HIS A 19 -8.77 6.31 -3.86
CA HIS A 19 -10.08 6.30 -3.21
C HIS A 19 -10.99 7.25 -3.96
N PRO A 20 -12.15 6.79 -4.40
CA PRO A 20 -13.10 7.69 -5.05
C PRO A 20 -13.72 8.70 -4.09
N GLN A 21 -13.64 8.43 -2.81
CA GLN A 21 -14.13 9.33 -1.77
C GLN A 21 -13.09 10.38 -1.46
N GLY A 22 -13.50 11.45 -0.78
CA GLY A 22 -12.64 12.60 -0.57
C GLY A 22 -11.45 12.37 0.35
N GLN A 23 -11.54 11.44 1.26
CA GLN A 23 -10.48 11.23 2.27
C GLN A 23 -9.57 10.06 1.93
N ALA A 24 -8.27 10.26 2.12
CA ALA A 24 -7.26 9.24 1.88
C ALA A 24 -7.01 8.41 3.13
N LYS A 25 -8.07 7.96 3.78
CA LYS A 25 -7.96 7.19 5.01
C LYS A 25 -8.15 5.71 4.73
N PRO A 26 -7.24 4.84 5.18
CA PRO A 26 -7.39 3.42 4.92
C PRO A 26 -8.51 2.82 5.75
N SER A 27 -9.25 1.89 5.15
CA SER A 27 -10.19 1.06 5.89
C SER A 27 -9.46 -0.14 6.46
N GLN A 28 -10.10 -0.89 7.34
CA GLN A 28 -9.52 -2.12 7.83
C GLN A 28 -9.28 -3.10 6.68
N ALA A 29 -10.18 -3.11 5.70
CA ALA A 29 -10.00 -3.95 4.52
C ALA A 29 -8.74 -3.57 3.75
N ASP A 30 -8.46 -2.28 3.62
CA ASP A 30 -7.24 -1.82 2.95
C ASP A 30 -6.00 -2.32 3.67
N ILE A 31 -6.01 -2.26 4.99
CA ILE A 31 -4.89 -2.73 5.81
C ILE A 31 -4.71 -4.24 5.65
N ASP A 32 -5.80 -4.98 5.69
CA ASP A 32 -5.76 -6.43 5.56
C ASP A 32 -5.23 -6.85 4.19
N VAL A 33 -5.69 -6.20 3.14
CA VAL A 33 -5.22 -6.50 1.79
C VAL A 33 -3.73 -6.18 1.66
N THR A 34 -3.30 -5.07 2.22
CA THR A 34 -1.88 -4.70 2.18
C THR A 34 -1.02 -5.74 2.88
N ASN A 35 -1.46 -6.21 4.04
CA ASN A 35 -0.73 -7.24 4.76
C ASN A 35 -0.65 -8.54 3.95
N THR A 36 -1.73 -8.90 3.29
CA THR A 36 -1.78 -10.10 2.46
C THR A 36 -0.81 -9.98 1.29
N ILE A 37 -0.82 -8.82 0.62
CA ILE A 37 0.08 -8.58 -0.51
C ILE A 37 1.54 -8.61 -0.06
N GLN A 38 1.84 -8.00 1.09
CA GLN A 38 3.20 -8.02 1.61
C GLN A 38 3.69 -9.45 1.85
N LYS A 39 2.86 -10.29 2.43
CA LYS A 39 3.23 -11.67 2.68
C LYS A 39 3.47 -12.44 1.39
N ALA A 40 2.60 -12.24 0.41
CA ALA A 40 2.74 -12.92 -0.87
C ALA A 40 4.01 -12.49 -1.59
N LEU A 41 4.29 -11.20 -1.63
CA LEU A 41 5.47 -10.69 -2.33
C LEU A 41 6.75 -11.08 -1.62
N ARG A 42 6.70 -11.21 -0.29
CA ARG A 42 7.87 -11.64 0.45
C ARG A 42 8.30 -13.05 0.06
N LEU A 43 7.36 -13.91 -0.27
CA LEU A 43 7.70 -15.26 -0.75
C LEU A 43 8.51 -15.22 -2.03
N LEU A 44 8.45 -14.10 -2.74
CA LEU A 44 9.20 -13.88 -3.97
C LEU A 44 10.42 -12.96 -3.74
N ASP A 45 10.75 -12.71 -2.48
CA ASP A 45 11.84 -11.79 -2.11
C ASP A 45 11.61 -10.37 -2.61
N ILE A 46 10.34 -9.96 -2.66
CA ILE A 46 9.98 -8.60 -3.06
C ILE A 46 9.47 -7.85 -1.85
N ALA A 47 10.07 -6.70 -1.57
CA ALA A 47 9.67 -5.86 -0.46
C ALA A 47 8.61 -4.84 -0.90
N VAL A 48 7.66 -4.54 -0.02
CA VAL A 48 6.72 -3.44 -0.25
C VAL A 48 7.26 -2.25 0.52
N HIS A 49 7.73 -1.24 -0.20
CA HIS A 49 8.28 -0.04 0.41
C HIS A 49 7.23 0.87 0.98
N ASP A 50 6.07 0.92 0.34
CA ASP A 50 4.99 1.77 0.81
C ASP A 50 3.69 1.35 0.14
N HIS A 51 2.59 1.79 0.72
CA HIS A 51 1.27 1.74 0.11
C HIS A 51 0.70 3.14 0.25
N ILE A 52 0.40 3.78 -0.87
CA ILE A 52 -0.07 5.15 -0.88
C ILE A 52 -1.51 5.17 -1.36
N ILE A 53 -2.37 5.76 -0.55
CA ILE A 53 -3.76 5.97 -0.92
C ILE A 53 -3.89 7.42 -1.39
N ILE A 54 -4.39 7.61 -2.58
CA ILE A 54 -4.57 8.93 -3.17
C ILE A 54 -6.05 9.24 -3.23
N ALA A 55 -6.42 10.40 -2.71
CA ALA A 55 -7.80 10.85 -2.70
C ALA A 55 -7.84 12.32 -3.06
N GLN A 56 -9.06 12.84 -3.22
CA GLN A 56 -9.24 14.23 -3.58
C GLN A 56 -8.61 15.19 -2.58
N GLU A 57 -8.67 14.86 -1.31
CA GLU A 57 -8.20 15.73 -0.23
C GLU A 57 -6.74 15.50 0.14
N GLY A 58 -6.04 14.61 -0.55
CA GLY A 58 -4.65 14.38 -0.26
C GLY A 58 -4.25 12.92 -0.41
N TYR A 59 -3.24 12.53 0.32
CA TYR A 59 -2.76 11.16 0.25
C TYR A 59 -2.42 10.65 1.65
N PHE A 60 -2.31 9.32 1.75
CA PHE A 60 -1.96 8.65 2.99
C PHE A 60 -0.86 7.64 2.67
N SER A 61 0.23 7.69 3.41
CA SER A 61 1.35 6.76 3.26
C SER A 61 1.37 5.81 4.45
N PHE A 62 1.24 4.51 4.17
CA PHE A 62 1.30 3.50 5.22
C PHE A 62 2.64 3.51 5.93
N ALA A 63 3.73 3.69 5.18
CA ALA A 63 5.06 3.71 5.77
C ALA A 63 5.25 4.91 6.70
N ALA A 64 4.79 6.08 6.27
CA ALA A 64 4.92 7.29 7.06
C ALA A 64 4.11 7.21 8.35
N GLN A 65 3.00 6.48 8.35
CA GLN A 65 2.14 6.33 9.52
C GLN A 65 2.52 5.12 10.38
N GLY A 66 3.50 4.35 9.96
CA GLY A 66 3.98 3.22 10.74
C GLY A 66 3.06 2.01 10.76
N ILE A 67 2.14 1.91 9.80
CA ILE A 67 1.22 0.76 9.75
C ILE A 67 1.59 -0.25 8.69
N LEU A 68 2.66 0.00 7.95
CA LEU A 68 3.19 -0.97 7.01
C LEU A 68 4.04 -1.96 7.79
N SER A 69 3.84 -3.24 7.55
CA SER A 69 4.63 -4.26 8.24
C SER A 69 6.09 -4.13 7.85
N THR A 70 6.97 -4.04 8.85
CA THR A 70 8.40 -3.85 8.61
C THR A 70 9.17 -5.13 8.81
N THR A 71 8.60 -6.23 8.60
CA THR A 71 9.32 -7.46 8.77
C THR A 71 10.42 -7.58 7.73
N SER A 72 11.52 -7.69 8.18
CA SER A 72 12.68 -7.97 7.35
C SER A 72 12.90 -9.46 7.27
#